data_a5de15fd824dc0e007ed210a6268df6a
#
_entry.id   a5de15fd824dc0e007ed210a6268df6a
#
_cell.length_a   1.000
_cell.length_b   1.000
_cell.length_c   1.000
_cell.angle_alpha   90.00
_cell.angle_beta   90.00
_cell.angle_gamma   90.00
#
_symmetry.space_group_name_H-M   'P 1'
#
loop_
_entity.id
_entity.type
_entity.pdbx_description
1 polymer ?
#
loop_
_entity_poly.entity_id
_entity_poly.type
_entity_poly.pdbx_seq_one_letter_code
_entity_poly.pdbx_strand_id
1 'polypeptide(L)'
;MLFRPVARNAAVTLGTALSLVAASLPAAAQSGGASWYGSGHRTASGERFNPNGMTAAHRSLPFGTRVRVENRRTGRSVVVRINDRGPFVHGRIIDLSRGSARALGMGGTTYVSLHVVN
;
A
#
# COMPACT_ATOMS: atom_id res chain seq x y z
N MET A 1 41.23 -37.99 -6.13
CA MET A 1 40.98 -37.78 -5.51
C MET A 1 40.42 -37.04 -4.99
N LEU A 2 40.29 -36.83 -5.22
CA LEU A 2 40.00 -36.24 -4.55
C LEU A 2 39.25 -35.39 -4.49
N PHE A 3 39.24 -35.36 -4.85
CA PHE A 3 38.74 -34.61 -4.53
C PHE A 3 37.73 -34.22 -4.47
N ARG A 4 37.67 -34.32 -4.63
CA ARG A 4 36.87 -34.08 -4.34
C ARG A 4 36.13 -33.55 -4.00
N PRO A 5 35.90 -33.55 -4.01
CA PRO A 5 35.04 -33.24 -3.34
C PRO A 5 34.67 -32.13 -2.95
N VAL A 6 35.05 -31.68 -2.82
CA VAL A 6 34.90 -30.68 -2.35
C VAL A 6 33.92 -29.96 -2.84
N ALA A 7 34.02 -29.79 -3.54
CA ALA A 7 33.23 -29.04 -4.07
C ALA A 7 32.00 -28.95 -3.52
N ARG A 8 31.89 -29.57 -3.32
CA ARG A 8 30.97 -29.50 -2.83
C ARG A 8 30.48 -28.69 -2.19
N ASN A 9 30.50 -28.49 -1.83
CA ASN A 9 30.08 -27.90 -0.84
C ASN A 9 29.78 -26.59 -1.08
N ALA A 10 30.35 -26.13 -1.58
CA ALA A 10 30.27 -24.82 -1.79
C ALA A 10 28.90 -24.47 -2.13
N ALA A 11 28.53 -24.94 -3.04
CA ALA A 11 27.33 -24.62 -3.51
C ALA A 11 26.38 -24.37 -2.54
N VAL A 12 26.30 -25.07 -1.77
CA VAL A 12 25.49 -25.01 -0.82
C VAL A 12 25.20 -23.76 -0.32
N THR A 13 26.05 -23.26 0.17
CA THR A 13 25.87 -22.13 0.88
C THR A 13 25.08 -21.16 0.18
N LEU A 14 25.23 -21.06 -0.96
CA LEU A 14 24.53 -20.17 -1.62
C LEU A 14 23.16 -20.12 -1.43
N GLY A 15 22.58 -21.14 -1.44
CA GLY A 15 21.20 -21.14 -1.37
C GLY A 15 20.68 -20.28 -0.31
N THR A 16 21.38 -20.17 0.70
CA THR A 16 20.90 -19.43 1.80
C THR A 16 20.71 -18.02 1.47
N ALA A 17 21.56 -17.48 0.78
CA ALA A 17 21.49 -16.08 0.54
C ALA A 17 20.18 -15.77 -0.12
N LEU A 18 19.73 -16.63 -0.90
CA LEU A 18 18.55 -16.38 -1.57
C LEU A 18 17.40 -16.14 -0.72
N SER A 19 17.28 -16.87 0.28
CA SER A 19 16.12 -16.73 1.10
C SER A 19 16.00 -15.33 1.60
N LEU A 20 17.05 -14.64 1.73
CA LEU A 20 17.00 -13.34 2.25
C LEU A 20 16.31 -12.43 1.31
N VAL A 21 16.55 -12.64 0.12
CA VAL A 21 16.01 -11.75 -0.87
C VAL A 21 14.52 -11.85 -0.81
N ALA A 22 14.03 -13.01 -0.67
CA ALA A 22 12.61 -13.17 -0.65
C ALA A 22 12.01 -12.34 0.45
N ALA A 23 12.67 -12.26 1.53
CA ALA A 23 12.14 -11.54 2.65
C ALA A 23 12.02 -10.07 2.40
N SER A 24 12.73 -9.55 1.45
CA SER A 24 12.68 -8.14 1.21
C SER A 24 11.60 -7.72 0.22
N LEU A 25 10.84 -8.65 -0.28
CA LEU A 25 9.82 -8.30 -1.22
C LEU A 25 8.76 -7.45 -0.58
N PRO A 26 8.36 -6.40 -1.21
CA PRO A 26 7.37 -5.52 -0.69
C PRO A 26 6.00 -6.06 -0.89
N ALA A 27 5.62 -6.89 -0.04
CA ALA A 27 4.31 -7.49 -0.12
C ALA A 27 3.23 -6.46 -0.13
N ALA A 28 3.54 -5.27 0.21
CA ALA A 28 2.51 -4.28 0.34
C ALA A 28 2.13 -3.56 -0.94
N ALA A 29 2.79 -3.83 -2.02
CA ALA A 29 2.46 -3.14 -3.25
C ALA A 29 1.13 -3.64 -3.81
N GLN A 30 0.23 -2.72 -4.11
CA GLN A 30 -1.05 -3.01 -4.71
C GLN A 30 -1.37 -1.99 -5.76
N SER A 31 -2.18 -2.36 -6.76
CA SER A 31 -2.67 -1.41 -7.75
C SER A 31 -4.16 -1.64 -7.96
N GLY A 32 -4.87 -0.58 -8.23
CA GLY A 32 -6.31 -0.66 -8.45
C GLY A 32 -6.95 0.70 -8.45
N GLY A 33 -8.26 0.73 -8.45
CA GLY A 33 -9.00 1.97 -8.48
C GLY A 33 -9.04 2.66 -7.14
N ALA A 34 -8.99 3.98 -7.16
CA ALA A 34 -9.17 4.82 -5.99
C ALA A 34 -10.40 5.69 -6.20
N SER A 35 -11.20 5.84 -5.16
CA SER A 35 -12.27 6.80 -5.13
C SER A 35 -12.04 7.71 -3.94
N TRP A 36 -12.93 8.66 -3.69
CA TRP A 36 -12.80 9.53 -2.53
C TRP A 36 -14.18 9.91 -1.98
N TYR A 37 -14.18 10.33 -0.74
CA TYR A 37 -15.41 10.75 -0.07
C TYR A 37 -15.14 12.01 0.75
N GLY A 38 -16.15 12.85 0.89
CA GLY A 38 -15.99 14.14 1.57
C GLY A 38 -16.97 14.36 2.71
N SER A 39 -17.70 13.34 3.11
CA SER A 39 -18.65 13.49 4.20
C SER A 39 -18.69 12.24 5.06
N GLY A 40 -19.16 12.37 6.26
CA GLY A 40 -19.23 11.28 7.21
C GLY A 40 -19.00 11.81 8.61
N HIS A 41 -19.26 10.99 9.60
CA HIS A 41 -19.09 11.40 10.98
C HIS A 41 -17.91 10.73 11.65
N ARG A 42 -18.02 9.43 11.88
CA ARG A 42 -16.93 8.67 12.47
C ARG A 42 -16.49 7.59 11.51
N THR A 43 -15.22 7.34 11.50
CA THR A 43 -14.66 6.28 10.69
C THR A 43 -14.73 4.96 11.46
N ALA A 44 -14.40 3.87 10.81
CA ALA A 44 -14.42 2.56 11.43
C ALA A 44 -13.43 2.47 12.59
N SER A 45 -12.40 3.30 12.59
CA SER A 45 -11.44 3.32 13.71
C SER A 45 -12.01 4.04 14.94
N GLY A 46 -13.17 4.68 14.80
CA GLY A 46 -13.75 5.48 15.88
C GLY A 46 -13.34 6.94 15.83
N GLU A 47 -12.46 7.29 14.95
CA GLU A 47 -11.98 8.64 14.82
C GLU A 47 -13.00 9.50 14.11
N ARG A 48 -13.09 10.79 14.47
CA ARG A 48 -13.96 11.70 13.77
C ARG A 48 -13.41 11.93 12.36
N PHE A 49 -14.24 11.83 11.36
CA PHE A 49 -13.79 12.04 9.99
C PHE A 49 -13.49 13.51 9.74
N ASN A 50 -12.29 13.78 9.20
CA ASN A 50 -11.91 15.11 8.76
C ASN A 50 -11.70 15.07 7.24
N PRO A 51 -12.62 15.65 6.46
CA PRO A 51 -12.50 15.58 4.99
C PRO A 51 -11.22 16.20 4.45
N ASN A 52 -10.61 17.10 5.20
CA ASN A 52 -9.37 17.74 4.76
C ASN A 52 -8.10 17.07 5.28
N GLY A 53 -8.22 16.02 6.09
CA GLY A 53 -7.07 15.30 6.58
C GLY A 53 -6.50 14.34 5.55
N MET A 54 -5.30 13.89 5.76
CA MET A 54 -4.64 12.94 4.86
C MET A 54 -4.93 11.52 5.33
N THR A 55 -6.14 11.05 5.08
CA THR A 55 -6.59 9.73 5.54
C THR A 55 -7.29 8.97 4.43
N ALA A 56 -7.50 7.69 4.66
CA ALA A 56 -8.17 6.85 3.67
C ALA A 56 -8.78 5.61 4.31
N ALA A 57 -9.66 4.98 3.58
CA ALA A 57 -10.24 3.69 3.93
C ALA A 57 -9.56 2.60 3.11
N HIS A 58 -9.28 1.48 3.75
CA HIS A 58 -8.76 0.28 3.10
C HIS A 58 -9.43 -0.93 3.74
N ARG A 59 -9.59 -2.01 2.95
CA ARG A 59 -10.36 -3.14 3.45
C ARG A 59 -9.68 -3.87 4.60
N SER A 60 -8.38 -3.95 4.61
CA SER A 60 -7.69 -4.84 5.55
C SER A 60 -6.44 -4.29 6.23
N LEU A 61 -5.83 -3.25 5.71
CA LEU A 61 -4.63 -2.73 6.38
C LEU A 61 -4.98 -2.22 7.78
N PRO A 62 -4.17 -2.48 8.76
CA PRO A 62 -4.46 -2.02 10.14
C PRO A 62 -4.65 -0.52 10.22
N PHE A 63 -5.51 -0.07 11.12
CA PHE A 63 -5.67 1.35 11.34
C PHE A 63 -4.35 1.94 11.80
N GLY A 64 -4.02 3.11 11.28
CA GLY A 64 -2.76 3.75 11.57
C GLY A 64 -1.67 3.47 10.55
N THR A 65 -1.88 2.50 9.67
CA THR A 65 -0.92 2.19 8.61
C THR A 65 -0.79 3.40 7.70
N ARG A 66 0.42 3.76 7.38
CA ARG A 66 0.67 4.85 6.45
C ARG A 66 1.01 4.29 5.08
N VAL A 67 0.38 4.83 4.07
CA VAL A 67 0.45 4.31 2.72
C VAL A 67 0.75 5.45 1.76
N ARG A 68 1.74 5.26 0.89
CA ARG A 68 1.96 6.19 -0.20
C ARG A 68 1.08 5.77 -1.36
N VAL A 69 0.25 6.67 -1.80
CA VAL A 69 -0.65 6.47 -2.92
C VAL A 69 -0.11 7.23 -4.10
N GLU A 70 0.08 6.57 -5.21
CA GLU A 70 0.57 7.21 -6.41
C GLU A 70 -0.50 7.20 -7.50
N ASN A 71 -0.78 8.36 -8.06
CA ASN A 71 -1.68 8.51 -9.19
C ASN A 71 -0.93 8.03 -10.44
N ARG A 72 -1.36 6.90 -10.99
CA ARG A 72 -0.66 6.30 -12.13
C ARG A 72 -0.76 7.14 -13.39
N ARG A 73 -1.69 8.04 -13.46
CA ARG A 73 -1.84 8.89 -14.64
C ARG A 73 -0.87 10.07 -14.62
N THR A 74 -0.60 10.63 -13.45
CA THR A 74 0.20 11.85 -13.36
C THR A 74 1.53 11.67 -12.64
N GLY A 75 1.69 10.60 -11.89
CA GLY A 75 2.90 10.37 -11.10
C GLY A 75 2.88 11.09 -9.74
N ARG A 76 1.85 11.86 -9.44
CA ARG A 76 1.77 12.53 -8.14
C ARG A 76 1.52 11.50 -7.06
N SER A 77 2.02 11.75 -5.88
CA SER A 77 1.80 10.83 -4.75
C SER A 77 1.49 11.59 -3.47
N VAL A 78 0.89 10.90 -2.53
CA VAL A 78 0.56 11.45 -1.24
C VAL A 78 0.62 10.31 -0.23
N VAL A 79 0.99 10.60 1.00
CA VAL A 79 0.98 9.61 2.07
C VAL A 79 -0.28 9.82 2.89
N VAL A 80 -1.05 8.76 3.09
CA VAL A 80 -2.28 8.79 3.85
C VAL A 80 -2.22 7.81 5.01
N ARG A 81 -3.02 8.05 6.02
CA ARG A 81 -3.11 7.15 7.17
C ARG A 81 -4.45 6.41 7.09
N ILE A 82 -4.41 5.11 7.20
CA ILE A 82 -5.64 4.30 7.14
C ILE A 82 -6.40 4.44 8.45
N ASN A 83 -7.63 4.88 8.38
CA ASN A 83 -8.48 5.03 9.56
C ASN A 83 -9.92 4.54 9.34
N ASP A 84 -10.19 3.94 8.19
CA ASP A 84 -11.54 3.52 7.88
C ASP A 84 -11.52 2.21 7.09
N ARG A 85 -12.68 1.61 6.86
CA ARG A 85 -12.83 0.35 6.13
C ARG A 85 -13.60 0.56 4.84
N GLY A 86 -13.23 -0.16 3.83
CA GLY A 86 -13.74 -0.08 2.48
C GLY A 86 -12.62 0.31 1.55
N PRO A 87 -12.93 0.52 0.28
CA PRO A 87 -14.22 0.37 -0.37
C PRO A 87 -14.58 -1.10 -0.61
N PHE A 88 -15.86 -1.37 -0.76
CA PHE A 88 -16.32 -2.73 -1.01
C PHE A 88 -16.87 -2.88 -2.43
N VAL A 89 -16.38 -2.08 -3.33
CA VAL A 89 -16.76 -2.10 -4.73
C VAL A 89 -15.66 -2.80 -5.51
N HIS A 90 -16.04 -3.71 -6.37
CA HIS A 90 -15.06 -4.48 -7.14
C HIS A 90 -14.14 -3.55 -7.93
N GLY A 91 -12.85 -3.84 -7.89
CA GLY A 91 -11.86 -3.06 -8.62
C GLY A 91 -11.34 -1.84 -7.87
N ARG A 92 -11.97 -1.46 -6.75
CA ARG A 92 -11.48 -0.34 -5.96
C ARG A 92 -10.73 -0.86 -4.75
N ILE A 93 -9.58 -0.29 -4.47
CA ILE A 93 -8.72 -0.75 -3.39
C ILE A 93 -8.54 0.28 -2.28
N ILE A 94 -8.86 1.53 -2.54
CA ILE A 94 -8.69 2.57 -1.53
C ILE A 94 -9.74 3.67 -1.75
N ASP A 95 -10.20 4.26 -0.65
CA ASP A 95 -11.16 5.34 -0.71
C ASP A 95 -10.56 6.50 0.06
N LEU A 96 -10.19 7.56 -0.63
CA LEU A 96 -9.42 8.65 -0.05
C LEU A 96 -10.31 9.72 0.55
N SER A 97 -9.81 10.43 1.56
CA SER A 97 -10.46 11.65 1.99
C SER A 97 -10.40 12.68 0.86
N ARG A 98 -11.27 13.68 0.91
CA ARG A 98 -11.27 14.74 -0.09
C ARG A 98 -9.92 15.45 -0.15
N GLY A 99 -9.32 15.73 1.00
CA GLY A 99 -8.01 16.37 1.05
C GLY A 99 -6.93 15.53 0.39
N SER A 100 -6.95 14.23 0.62
CA SER A 100 -5.99 13.31 0.00
C SER A 100 -6.20 13.28 -1.52
N ALA A 101 -7.44 13.24 -1.95
CA ALA A 101 -7.75 13.21 -3.38
C ALA A 101 -7.26 14.48 -4.07
N ARG A 102 -7.44 15.62 -3.41
CA ARG A 102 -6.96 16.88 -3.97
C ARG A 102 -5.44 16.88 -4.07
N ALA A 103 -4.76 16.43 -3.04
CA ALA A 103 -3.30 16.39 -3.06
C ALA A 103 -2.80 15.46 -4.17
N LEU A 104 -3.56 14.43 -4.47
CA LEU A 104 -3.19 13.47 -5.49
C LEU A 104 -3.57 13.94 -6.89
N GLY A 105 -4.30 15.01 -6.98
CA GLY A 105 -4.71 15.58 -8.27
C GLY A 105 -5.78 14.77 -8.97
N MET A 106 -6.63 14.09 -8.23
CA MET A 106 -7.67 13.29 -8.86
C MET A 106 -9.00 14.02 -8.86
N GLY A 107 -9.76 13.83 -9.91
CA GLY A 107 -11.11 14.38 -9.98
C GLY A 107 -12.10 13.30 -9.59
N GLY A 108 -12.25 12.30 -10.40
CA GLY A 108 -13.12 11.18 -10.10
C GLY A 108 -12.31 9.97 -9.70
N THR A 109 -12.75 8.79 -10.07
CA THR A 109 -12.02 7.56 -9.80
C THR A 109 -10.75 7.51 -10.63
N THR A 110 -9.67 7.09 -10.03
CA THR A 110 -8.37 7.09 -10.68
C THR A 110 -7.63 5.78 -10.35
N TYR A 111 -6.82 5.31 -11.28
CA TYR A 111 -6.02 4.11 -11.03
C TYR A 111 -4.76 4.51 -10.25
N VAL A 112 -4.47 3.82 -9.18
CA VAL A 112 -3.37 4.15 -8.29
C VAL A 112 -2.53 2.94 -7.92
N SER A 113 -1.32 3.20 -7.42
CA SER A 113 -0.50 2.19 -6.77
C SER A 113 -0.38 2.54 -5.30
N LEU A 114 -0.36 1.53 -4.45
CA LEU A 114 -0.23 1.69 -3.00
C LEU A 114 1.05 1.04 -2.52
N HIS A 115 1.75 1.73 -1.62
CA HIS A 115 2.93 1.17 -0.97
C HIS A 115 2.88 1.53 0.51
N VAL A 116 2.93 0.52 1.37
CA VAL A 116 2.98 0.77 2.81
C VAL A 116 4.33 1.38 3.16
N VAL A 117 4.33 2.43 3.94
CA VAL A 117 5.56 3.18 4.25
C VAL A 117 5.95 3.19 5.72
N ASN A 118 5.24 2.49 6.57
CA ASN A 118 5.68 2.43 7.96
C ASN A 118 5.66 1.04 8.51
#